data_14743ab2e3e29e340491003ed7756214
#
_entry.id   14743ab2e3e29e340491003ed7756214
#
_cell.length_a   1.000
_cell.length_b   1.000
_cell.length_c   1.000
_cell.angle_alpha   90.00
_cell.angle_beta   90.00
_cell.angle_gamma   90.00
#
_symmetry.space_group_name_H-M   'P 1'
#
loop_
_entity.id
_entity.type
_entity.pdbx_description
1 polymer ?
#
loop_
_entity_poly.entity_id
_entity_poly.type
_entity_poly.pdbx_seq_one_letter_code
_entity_poly.pdbx_strand_id
1 'polypeptide(L)'
;MGLIQFKLRSGALQKVIQKRMISISELSRLSGVSRPALYSLINENVNYVRISTCRKVAEALKVDVDTLFKVASDTATEEVK
;
A
#
# COMPACT_ATOMS: atom_id res chain seq x y z
N MET A 1 -0.95 -21.82 -9.29
CA MET A 1 -0.29 -20.88 -8.79
C MET A 1 -1.11 -19.84 -8.27
N GLY A 2 -0.96 -19.37 -7.22
CA GLY A 2 -1.74 -18.34 -6.66
C GLY A 2 -1.17 -16.98 -6.92
N LEU A 3 -2.01 -16.00 -6.87
CA LEU A 3 -1.55 -14.64 -6.93
C LEU A 3 -1.47 -14.12 -5.53
N ILE A 4 -0.37 -13.49 -5.22
CA ILE A 4 -0.23 -12.85 -3.92
C ILE A 4 -0.84 -11.47 -4.02
N GLN A 5 -1.78 -11.18 -3.17
CA GLN A 5 -2.44 -9.90 -3.13
C GLN A 5 -2.13 -9.22 -1.80
N PHE A 6 -1.98 -7.91 -1.86
CA PHE A 6 -1.64 -7.14 -0.68
C PHE A 6 -2.80 -6.25 -0.28
N LYS A 7 -2.88 -5.97 0.99
CA LYS A 7 -3.90 -5.12 1.54
C LYS A 7 -3.23 -4.08 2.41
N LEU A 8 -3.74 -2.86 2.39
CA LEU A 8 -3.18 -1.80 3.21
C LEU A 8 -3.47 -2.07 4.67
N ARG A 9 -2.47 -1.90 5.52
CA ARG A 9 -2.69 -1.99 6.95
C ARG A 9 -3.49 -0.77 7.37
N SER A 10 -4.49 -0.98 8.18
CA SER A 10 -5.43 0.07 8.56
C SER A 10 -4.71 1.26 9.17
N GLY A 11 -4.91 2.42 8.59
CA GLY A 11 -4.32 3.66 9.09
C GLY A 11 -2.83 3.81 8.87
N ALA A 12 -2.15 2.81 8.33
CA ALA A 12 -0.70 2.86 8.22
C ALA A 12 -0.24 3.94 7.27
N LEU A 13 -0.90 4.06 6.13
CA LEU A 13 -0.49 5.05 5.14
C LEU A 13 -0.68 6.46 5.68
N GLN A 14 -1.79 6.71 6.35
CA GLN A 14 -2.04 8.01 6.92
C GLN A 14 -1.01 8.35 7.98
N LYS A 15 -0.63 7.38 8.80
CA LYS A 15 0.36 7.62 9.84
C LYS A 15 1.69 8.01 9.25
N VAL A 16 2.13 7.31 8.21
CA VAL A 16 3.42 7.59 7.62
C VAL A 16 3.40 8.94 6.92
N ILE A 17 2.31 9.26 6.22
CA ILE A 17 2.17 10.54 5.55
C ILE A 17 2.26 11.69 6.57
N GLN A 18 1.57 11.55 7.70
CA GLN A 18 1.59 12.56 8.72
C GLN A 18 2.98 12.69 9.34
N LYS A 19 3.62 11.57 9.59
CA LYS A 19 4.92 11.59 10.20
C LYS A 19 5.95 12.23 9.29
N ARG A 20 5.82 12.01 7.98
CA ARG A 20 6.75 12.57 7.03
C ARG A 20 6.33 13.97 6.57
N MET A 21 5.16 14.42 6.97
CA MET A 21 4.66 15.74 6.62
C MET A 21 4.65 15.94 5.10
N ILE A 22 4.14 14.94 4.40
CA ILE A 22 4.11 14.97 2.95
C ILE A 22 2.67 15.03 2.49
N SER A 23 2.40 15.77 1.43
CA SER A 23 1.04 15.86 0.91
C SER A 23 0.76 14.75 -0.07
N ILE A 24 -0.51 14.55 -0.39
CA ILE A 24 -0.90 13.55 -1.39
C ILE A 24 -0.34 13.94 -2.76
N SER A 25 -0.32 15.22 -3.09
CA SER A 25 0.26 15.65 -4.35
C SER A 25 1.73 15.30 -4.43
N GLU A 26 2.44 15.51 -3.35
CA GLU A 26 3.84 15.18 -3.29
C GLU A 26 4.04 13.67 -3.39
N LEU A 27 3.25 12.91 -2.68
CA LEU A 27 3.35 11.47 -2.72
C LEU A 27 3.05 10.94 -4.12
N SER A 28 2.05 11.52 -4.78
CA SER A 28 1.71 11.12 -6.13
C SER A 28 2.89 11.35 -7.06
N ARG A 29 3.54 12.51 -6.93
CA ARG A 29 4.68 12.83 -7.77
C ARG A 29 5.86 11.89 -7.50
N LEU A 30 6.12 11.62 -6.24
CA LEU A 30 7.26 10.78 -5.87
C LEU A 30 7.04 9.32 -6.21
N SER A 31 5.83 8.83 -6.03
CA SER A 31 5.55 7.42 -6.24
C SER A 31 5.15 7.09 -7.66
N GLY A 32 4.67 8.06 -8.41
CA GLY A 32 4.12 7.79 -9.72
C GLY A 32 2.73 7.20 -9.68
N VAL A 33 2.10 7.19 -8.51
CA VAL A 33 0.74 6.67 -8.34
C VAL A 33 -0.22 7.85 -8.38
N SER A 34 -1.31 7.73 -9.13
CA SER A 34 -2.24 8.84 -9.29
C SER A 34 -2.89 9.22 -7.96
N ARG A 35 -3.29 10.48 -7.86
CA ARG A 35 -3.94 10.94 -6.64
C ARG A 35 -5.23 10.20 -6.34
N PRO A 36 -6.11 9.95 -7.32
CA PRO A 36 -7.30 9.16 -7.03
C PRO A 36 -6.97 7.78 -6.46
N ALA A 37 -5.92 7.14 -6.97
CA ALA A 37 -5.53 5.85 -6.45
C ALA A 37 -5.03 5.96 -5.01
N LEU A 38 -4.28 7.02 -4.71
CA LEU A 38 -3.80 7.23 -3.34
C LEU A 38 -4.95 7.50 -2.39
N TYR A 39 -5.93 8.29 -2.81
CA TYR A 39 -7.08 8.55 -1.97
C TYR A 39 -7.89 7.27 -1.73
N SER A 40 -7.97 6.41 -2.74
CA SER A 40 -8.65 5.12 -2.55
C SER A 40 -7.93 4.29 -1.49
N LEU A 41 -6.60 4.32 -1.50
CA LEU A 41 -5.84 3.60 -0.49
C LEU A 41 -6.07 4.19 0.90
N ILE A 42 -6.03 5.50 1.01
CA ILE A 42 -6.21 6.15 2.30
C ILE A 42 -7.60 5.90 2.86
N ASN A 43 -8.59 5.93 2.00
CA ASN A 43 -9.97 5.70 2.43
C ASN A 43 -10.30 4.23 2.52
N GLU A 44 -9.32 3.39 2.22
CA GLU A 44 -9.50 1.94 2.31
C GLU A 44 -10.65 1.45 1.44
N ASN A 45 -10.78 2.07 0.27
CA ASN A 45 -11.84 1.69 -0.66
C ASN A 45 -11.44 0.56 -1.60
N VAL A 46 -10.19 0.12 -1.52
CA VAL A 46 -9.74 -0.98 -2.36
C VAL A 46 -9.52 -2.20 -1.50
N ASN A 47 -9.86 -3.36 -2.02
CA ASN A 47 -9.68 -4.58 -1.28
C ASN A 47 -8.26 -5.10 -1.39
N TYR A 48 -7.69 -4.99 -2.57
CA TYR A 48 -6.36 -5.54 -2.81
C TYR A 48 -5.53 -4.57 -3.63
N VAL A 49 -4.24 -4.59 -3.43
CA VAL A 49 -3.32 -3.68 -4.08
C VAL A 49 -2.25 -4.51 -4.78
N ARG A 50 -1.87 -4.11 -5.97
CA ARG A 50 -0.83 -4.80 -6.70
C ARG A 50 0.52 -4.55 -6.04
N ILE A 51 1.39 -5.55 -6.09
CA ILE A 51 2.70 -5.41 -5.49
C ILE A 51 3.47 -4.24 -6.10
N SER A 52 3.29 -3.97 -7.39
CA SER A 52 3.99 -2.86 -8.02
C SER A 52 3.57 -1.53 -7.40
N THR A 53 2.28 -1.36 -7.11
CA THR A 53 1.80 -0.15 -6.45
C THR A 53 2.33 -0.08 -5.03
N CYS A 54 2.34 -1.20 -4.32
CA CYS A 54 2.85 -1.23 -2.96
C CYS A 54 4.30 -0.78 -2.92
N ARG A 55 5.12 -1.28 -3.86
CA ARG A 55 6.52 -0.91 -3.91
C ARG A 55 6.70 0.57 -4.21
N LYS A 56 5.94 1.09 -5.16
CA LYS A 56 6.07 2.49 -5.52
C LYS A 56 5.78 3.40 -4.34
N VAL A 57 4.71 3.09 -3.62
CA VAL A 57 4.34 3.91 -2.47
C VAL A 57 5.36 3.77 -1.35
N ALA A 58 5.77 2.55 -1.07
CA ALA A 58 6.72 2.32 0.01
C ALA A 58 8.06 2.99 -0.28
N GLU A 59 8.52 2.90 -1.52
CA GLU A 59 9.78 3.53 -1.89
C GLU A 59 9.68 5.05 -1.79
N ALA A 60 8.57 5.61 -2.20
CA ALA A 60 8.38 7.05 -2.12
C ALA A 60 8.43 7.53 -0.68
N LEU A 61 7.95 6.72 0.24
CA LEU A 61 7.94 7.06 1.65
C LEU A 61 9.16 6.53 2.38
N LYS A 62 10.03 5.79 1.68
CA LYS A 62 11.26 5.25 2.25
C LYS A 62 11.00 4.34 3.44
N VAL A 63 10.00 3.50 3.28
CA VAL A 63 9.69 2.48 4.29
C VAL A 63 9.56 1.15 3.58
N ASP A 64 9.57 0.08 4.35
CA ASP A 64 9.39 -1.25 3.78
C ASP A 64 7.93 -1.46 3.39
N VAL A 65 7.72 -2.29 2.39
CA VAL A 65 6.36 -2.62 1.98
C VAL A 65 5.58 -3.16 3.17
N ASP A 66 6.21 -3.97 4.01
CA ASP A 66 5.55 -4.54 5.17
C ASP A 66 5.05 -3.51 6.16
N THR A 67 5.65 -2.32 6.16
CA THR A 67 5.22 -1.26 7.06
C THR A 67 3.81 -0.78 6.69
N LEU A 68 3.51 -0.78 5.39
CA LEU A 68 2.25 -0.25 4.92
C LEU A 68 1.25 -1.32 4.51
N PHE A 69 1.74 -2.43 3.99
CA PHE A 69 0.88 -3.45 3.41
C PHE A 69 1.15 -4.81 4.02
N LYS A 70 0.18 -5.68 3.91
CA LYS A 70 0.33 -7.06 4.36
C LYS A 70 -0.22 -7.98 3.29
N VAL A 71 0.21 -9.22 3.30
CA VAL A 71 -0.31 -10.20 2.37
C VAL A 71 -1.75 -10.48 2.80
N ALA A 72 -2.66 -10.19 1.90
CA ALA A 72 -4.06 -10.32 2.22
C ALA A 72 -4.61 -11.66 1.84
N SER A 73 -4.14 -12.18 0.73
CA SER A 73 -4.70 -13.41 0.24
C SER A 73 -3.62 -14.24 -0.33
N ASP A 74 -3.54 -15.43 0.12
CA ASP A 74 -2.60 -16.33 -0.41
C ASP A 74 -3.22 -17.68 -0.24
N THR A 75 -3.96 -18.06 -1.21
CA THR A 75 -4.71 -19.26 -1.08
C THR A 75 -3.85 -20.44 -0.86
N ALA A 76 -2.66 -20.37 -1.35
CA ALA A 76 -1.79 -21.50 -1.14
C ALA A 76 -1.40 -21.61 0.28
N THR A 77 -1.45 -20.52 0.99
CA THR A 77 -1.00 -20.56 2.29
C THR A 77 -1.87 -21.17 3.21
N GLU A 78 -3.04 -20.95 2.99
CA GLU A 78 -3.86 -21.33 3.84
C GLU A 78 -3.85 -22.58 4.14
N GLU A 79 -3.64 -23.18 3.53
CA GLU A 79 -3.69 -24.32 3.86
C GLU A 79 -2.71 -24.76 4.53
N VAL A 80 -1.97 -24.33 4.48
CA VAL A 80 -0.98 -24.80 5.09
C VAL A 80 -1.06 -24.87 6.39
N LYS A 81 -1.58 -24.72 6.90
CA LYS A 81 -1.46 -24.77 8.13
C LYS A 81 -1.94 -25.34 8.75
#